data_20005e9a9ee09084ad4e8f9686f9f7d7
#
_entry.id   20005e9a9ee09084ad4e8f9686f9f7d7
#
_cell.length_a   1.000
_cell.length_b   1.000
_cell.length_c   1.000
_cell.angle_alpha   90.00
_cell.angle_beta   90.00
_cell.angle_gamma   90.00
#
_symmetry.space_group_name_H-M   'P 1'
#
loop_
_entity.id
_entity.type
_entity.pdbx_description
1 polymer ?
#
loop_
_entity_poly.entity_id
_entity_poly.type
_entity_poly.pdbx_seq_one_letter_code
_entity_poly.pdbx_strand_id
1 'polypeptide(L)'
;MATALLRRISFITMSTNTVDNTRKVTTRRLIEMKQRGEKISMLTAYDYSSARIVDEAGIDVILVGDSASNVMAGNVTTLPITLDQMIYHGKSVMKAVKRALVIVDMPFGSYQGNSKEALASAVRIMKESHAEAVKMEGGAEIRESIERILCAGIPVCGHLGLTPQSINKFGTYAVRAREETEAEKLISDAKLLQEIGCFAIVLEKIPAELAARVSRELEIPVIGIGAGGGCDGQVLVMHDMLGINTGFSPRFLRRYANLAEVMNKAISQYVADVKSGDFPDDTEQY
;
A
#
# COMPACT_ATOMS: atom_id res chain seq x y z
N MET A 1 -35.01 51.14 24.10
CA MET A 1 -33.68 51.33 23.48
C MET A 1 -32.95 50.04 23.62
N ALA A 2 -32.95 49.19 22.59
CA ALA A 2 -32.26 47.90 22.54
C ALA A 2 -31.21 47.95 21.47
N THR A 3 -29.94 47.90 21.88
CA THR A 3 -28.79 47.98 21.00
C THR A 3 -28.41 46.58 20.54
N ALA A 4 -28.62 46.28 19.27
CA ALA A 4 -28.29 44.99 18.65
C ALA A 4 -26.78 44.88 18.44
N LEU A 5 -26.18 43.87 19.05
CA LEU A 5 -24.77 43.49 18.85
C LEU A 5 -24.70 42.52 17.67
N LEU A 6 -24.31 43.07 16.51
CA LEU A 6 -24.00 42.28 15.31
C LEU A 6 -22.61 41.60 15.47
N ARG A 7 -22.60 40.30 15.74
CA ARG A 7 -21.40 39.48 15.63
C ARG A 7 -21.10 39.23 14.17
N ARG A 8 -19.98 39.80 13.70
CA ARG A 8 -19.37 39.45 12.41
C ARG A 8 -18.82 38.04 12.52
N ILE A 9 -19.44 37.09 11.82
CA ILE A 9 -18.87 35.78 11.56
C ILE A 9 -17.91 35.97 10.39
N SER A 10 -16.59 35.92 10.65
CA SER A 10 -15.56 35.82 9.63
C SER A 10 -15.61 34.42 9.02
N PHE A 11 -16.11 34.31 7.80
CA PHE A 11 -15.92 33.13 6.97
C PHE A 11 -14.43 33.07 6.55
N ILE A 12 -13.68 32.19 7.19
CA ILE A 12 -12.38 31.77 6.67
C ILE A 12 -12.67 30.94 5.43
N THR A 13 -12.54 31.55 4.27
CA THR A 13 -12.47 30.84 2.99
C THR A 13 -11.19 29.98 3.01
N MET A 14 -11.33 28.71 3.39
CA MET A 14 -10.31 27.71 3.05
C MET A 14 -10.25 27.67 1.52
N SER A 15 -9.16 28.17 0.96
CA SER A 15 -8.79 27.93 -0.44
C SER A 15 -8.67 26.42 -0.62
N THR A 16 -9.73 25.78 -1.11
CA THR A 16 -9.65 24.43 -1.64
C THR A 16 -8.87 24.55 -2.95
N ASN A 17 -7.56 24.36 -2.88
CA ASN A 17 -6.82 23.93 -4.04
C ASN A 17 -7.45 22.62 -4.48
N THR A 18 -8.34 22.68 -5.47
CA THR A 18 -8.86 21.52 -6.16
C THR A 18 -7.68 20.86 -6.84
N VAL A 19 -7.09 19.86 -6.16
CA VAL A 19 -6.13 18.96 -6.77
C VAL A 19 -6.82 18.39 -8.01
N ASP A 20 -6.21 18.58 -9.18
CA ASP A 20 -6.71 17.98 -10.42
C ASP A 20 -6.71 16.45 -10.29
N ASN A 21 -7.83 15.93 -9.84
CA ASN A 21 -8.00 14.53 -9.48
C ASN A 21 -8.18 13.62 -10.71
N THR A 22 -8.11 14.18 -11.92
CA THR A 22 -8.28 13.46 -13.18
C THR A 22 -6.94 12.97 -13.77
N ARG A 23 -5.83 13.58 -13.36
CA ARG A 23 -4.52 13.30 -13.93
C ARG A 23 -3.88 12.05 -13.33
N LYS A 24 -3.34 11.17 -14.19
CA LYS A 24 -2.57 9.97 -13.80
C LYS A 24 -1.47 10.30 -12.80
N VAL A 25 -1.39 9.51 -11.74
CA VAL A 25 -0.32 9.59 -10.73
C VAL A 25 0.90 8.83 -11.26
N THR A 26 2.08 9.46 -11.18
CA THR A 26 3.36 8.91 -11.59
C THR A 26 4.35 8.96 -10.43
N THR A 27 5.46 8.25 -10.52
CA THR A 27 6.55 8.31 -9.53
C THR A 27 7.03 9.73 -9.29
N ARG A 28 7.17 10.54 -10.37
CA ARG A 28 7.53 11.95 -10.29
C ARG A 28 6.49 12.79 -9.52
N ARG A 29 5.19 12.53 -9.77
CA ARG A 29 4.12 13.26 -9.05
C ARG A 29 4.16 12.99 -7.55
N LEU A 30 4.52 11.79 -7.11
CA LEU A 30 4.67 11.50 -5.68
C LEU A 30 5.79 12.33 -5.04
N ILE A 31 6.93 12.52 -5.74
CA ILE A 31 8.02 13.40 -5.29
C ILE A 31 7.53 14.85 -5.20
N GLU A 32 6.81 15.32 -6.21
CA GLU A 32 6.22 16.66 -6.24
C GLU A 32 5.20 16.85 -5.11
N MET A 33 4.39 15.83 -4.76
CA MET A 33 3.46 15.88 -3.61
C MET A 33 4.22 16.08 -2.30
N LYS A 34 5.29 15.30 -2.08
CA LYS A 34 6.15 15.48 -0.89
C LYS A 34 6.71 16.89 -0.82
N GLN A 35 7.25 17.43 -1.92
CA GLN A 35 7.81 18.79 -1.97
C GLN A 35 6.78 19.87 -1.62
N ARG A 36 5.50 19.63 -1.93
CA ARG A 36 4.40 20.54 -1.57
C ARG A 36 3.80 20.28 -0.19
N GLY A 37 4.29 19.25 0.54
CA GLY A 37 3.72 18.83 1.83
C GLY A 37 2.36 18.16 1.70
N GLU A 38 1.97 17.71 0.51
CA GLU A 38 0.74 16.93 0.28
C GLU A 38 0.93 15.50 0.73
N LYS A 39 -0.04 14.97 1.49
CA LYS A 39 0.01 13.58 1.95
C LYS A 39 -0.39 12.61 0.85
N ILE A 40 0.36 11.52 0.75
CA ILE A 40 0.15 10.45 -0.23
C ILE A 40 -0.71 9.36 0.41
N SER A 41 -1.82 9.06 -0.24
CA SER A 41 -2.69 7.95 0.15
C SER A 41 -2.34 6.69 -0.64
N MET A 42 -2.10 5.58 0.06
CA MET A 42 -1.77 4.29 -0.54
C MET A 42 -2.64 3.19 0.08
N LEU A 43 -3.14 2.28 -0.74
CA LEU A 43 -3.98 1.17 -0.29
C LEU A 43 -3.70 -0.07 -1.14
N THR A 44 -3.81 -1.25 -0.54
CA THR A 44 -3.67 -2.48 -1.33
C THR A 44 -4.94 -2.78 -2.13
N ALA A 45 -4.78 -3.43 -3.28
CA ALA A 45 -5.86 -4.10 -4.01
C ALA A 45 -5.28 -5.30 -4.77
N TYR A 46 -6.14 -6.33 -5.04
CA TYR A 46 -5.67 -7.60 -5.56
C TYR A 46 -6.50 -8.13 -6.73
N ASP A 47 -7.61 -7.50 -7.05
CA ASP A 47 -8.53 -7.90 -8.12
C ASP A 47 -9.11 -6.68 -8.85
N TYR A 48 -9.78 -6.95 -9.98
CA TYR A 48 -10.37 -5.92 -10.83
C TYR A 48 -11.44 -5.08 -10.13
N SER A 49 -12.36 -5.73 -9.42
CA SER A 49 -13.53 -5.04 -8.84
C SER A 49 -13.13 -4.13 -7.69
N SER A 50 -12.31 -4.62 -6.77
CA SER A 50 -11.81 -3.82 -5.65
C SER A 50 -10.87 -2.70 -6.12
N ALA A 51 -9.99 -2.97 -7.09
CA ALA A 51 -9.09 -1.95 -7.64
C ALA A 51 -9.84 -0.80 -8.30
N ARG A 52 -10.95 -1.08 -9.01
CA ARG A 52 -11.81 -0.05 -9.59
C ARG A 52 -12.41 0.85 -8.52
N ILE A 53 -12.98 0.26 -7.46
CA ILE A 53 -13.55 1.03 -6.34
C ILE A 53 -12.49 1.90 -5.67
N VAL A 54 -11.30 1.35 -5.45
CA VAL A 54 -10.18 2.07 -4.81
C VAL A 54 -9.68 3.22 -5.69
N ASP A 55 -9.56 3.03 -7.00
CA ASP A 55 -9.14 4.08 -7.95
C ASP A 55 -10.20 5.19 -8.07
N GLU A 56 -11.49 4.82 -8.17
CA GLU A 56 -12.61 5.76 -8.21
C GLU A 56 -12.73 6.58 -6.90
N ALA A 57 -12.32 6.01 -5.76
CA ALA A 57 -12.25 6.72 -4.49
C ALA A 57 -11.13 7.78 -4.44
N GLY A 58 -10.25 7.83 -5.45
CA GLY A 58 -9.21 8.86 -5.58
C GLY A 58 -7.91 8.54 -4.83
N ILE A 59 -7.62 7.28 -4.56
CA ILE A 59 -6.33 6.87 -3.98
C ILE A 59 -5.16 7.28 -4.89
N ASP A 60 -4.01 7.65 -4.33
CA ASP A 60 -2.85 8.05 -5.14
C ASP A 60 -2.03 6.85 -5.61
N VAL A 61 -1.91 5.83 -4.77
CA VAL A 61 -1.11 4.63 -5.07
C VAL A 61 -1.91 3.39 -4.72
N ILE A 62 -1.93 2.42 -5.63
CA ILE A 62 -2.41 1.06 -5.36
C ILE A 62 -1.22 0.12 -5.27
N LEU A 63 -1.12 -0.59 -4.15
CA LEU A 63 -0.13 -1.62 -3.93
C LEU A 63 -0.75 -3.00 -4.17
N VAL A 64 -0.24 -3.72 -5.15
CA VAL A 64 -0.49 -5.15 -5.26
C VAL A 64 0.52 -5.83 -4.34
N GLY A 65 0.16 -5.92 -3.06
CA GLY A 65 1.04 -6.40 -2.01
C GLY A 65 1.13 -7.93 -1.95
N ASP A 66 2.27 -8.46 -1.52
CA ASP A 66 2.42 -9.89 -1.21
C ASP A 66 1.56 -10.34 -0.02
N SER A 67 0.99 -9.38 0.73
CA SER A 67 -0.11 -9.59 1.68
C SER A 67 -1.35 -10.29 1.06
N ALA A 68 -1.43 -10.36 -0.30
CA ALA A 68 -2.37 -11.25 -0.99
C ALA A 68 -2.23 -12.71 -0.53
N SER A 69 -1.03 -13.15 -0.16
CA SER A 69 -0.80 -14.46 0.45
C SER A 69 -1.69 -14.68 1.68
N ASN A 70 -1.81 -13.67 2.53
CA ASN A 70 -2.64 -13.74 3.74
C ASN A 70 -4.13 -13.56 3.45
N VAL A 71 -4.50 -12.45 2.81
CA VAL A 71 -5.92 -12.03 2.73
C VAL A 71 -6.69 -12.62 1.56
N MET A 72 -5.99 -13.14 0.53
CA MET A 72 -6.61 -13.79 -0.64
C MET A 72 -6.43 -15.30 -0.62
N ALA A 73 -5.23 -15.79 -0.23
CA ALA A 73 -4.93 -17.22 -0.23
C ALA A 73 -5.01 -17.88 1.16
N GLY A 74 -5.18 -17.10 2.25
CA GLY A 74 -5.34 -17.63 3.61
C GLY A 74 -4.06 -18.17 4.24
N ASN A 75 -2.89 -17.86 3.68
CA ASN A 75 -1.62 -18.29 4.24
C ASN A 75 -1.26 -17.49 5.51
N VAL A 76 -0.50 -18.10 6.41
CA VAL A 76 -0.07 -17.47 7.68
C VAL A 76 0.95 -16.36 7.46
N THR A 77 1.76 -16.46 6.40
CA THR A 77 2.81 -15.49 6.05
C THR A 77 2.72 -15.09 4.58
N THR A 78 3.49 -14.06 4.20
CA THR A 78 3.59 -13.63 2.79
C THR A 78 4.50 -14.56 1.96
N LEU A 79 5.29 -15.43 2.58
CA LEU A 79 6.32 -16.24 1.92
C LEU A 79 5.80 -17.20 0.83
N PRO A 80 4.62 -17.83 0.94
CA PRO A 80 4.18 -18.84 -0.04
C PRO A 80 3.74 -18.26 -1.38
N ILE A 81 3.41 -16.96 -1.47
CA ILE A 81 2.91 -16.38 -2.72
C ILE A 81 3.97 -16.40 -3.81
N THR A 82 3.61 -16.85 -4.99
CA THR A 82 4.53 -17.01 -6.11
C THR A 82 4.56 -15.76 -7.02
N LEU A 83 5.61 -15.67 -7.84
CA LEU A 83 5.71 -14.62 -8.85
C LEU A 83 4.53 -14.64 -9.83
N ASP A 84 4.07 -15.82 -10.24
CA ASP A 84 2.94 -15.96 -11.16
C ASP A 84 1.63 -15.47 -10.53
N GLN A 85 1.41 -15.73 -9.24
CA GLN A 85 0.27 -15.22 -8.50
C GLN A 85 0.32 -13.69 -8.37
N MET A 86 1.49 -13.11 -8.07
CA MET A 86 1.65 -11.66 -8.03
C MET A 86 1.39 -11.01 -9.40
N ILE A 87 1.86 -11.63 -10.48
CA ILE A 87 1.58 -11.20 -11.86
C ILE A 87 0.07 -11.29 -12.16
N TYR A 88 -0.60 -12.35 -11.74
CA TYR A 88 -2.06 -12.51 -11.90
C TYR A 88 -2.83 -11.38 -11.20
N HIS A 89 -2.51 -11.09 -9.94
CA HIS A 89 -3.11 -9.99 -9.19
C HIS A 89 -2.81 -8.63 -9.84
N GLY A 90 -1.54 -8.38 -10.18
CA GLY A 90 -1.12 -7.15 -10.86
C GLY A 90 -1.87 -6.92 -12.17
N LYS A 91 -2.00 -7.96 -13.00
CA LYS A 91 -2.75 -7.92 -14.27
C LYS A 91 -4.24 -7.61 -14.05
N SER A 92 -4.83 -8.16 -13.00
CA SER A 92 -6.24 -7.92 -12.66
C SER A 92 -6.46 -6.47 -12.21
N VAL A 93 -5.58 -5.94 -11.37
CA VAL A 93 -5.61 -4.55 -10.88
C VAL A 93 -5.40 -3.56 -12.02
N MET A 94 -4.37 -3.76 -12.85
CA MET A 94 -4.04 -2.84 -13.95
C MET A 94 -5.17 -2.66 -14.97
N LYS A 95 -6.02 -3.65 -15.16
CA LYS A 95 -7.19 -3.54 -16.05
C LYS A 95 -8.25 -2.56 -15.51
N ALA A 96 -8.29 -2.32 -14.22
CA ALA A 96 -9.28 -1.49 -13.56
C ALA A 96 -8.82 -0.05 -13.34
N VAL A 97 -7.53 0.15 -13.12
CA VAL A 97 -6.95 1.42 -12.65
C VAL A 97 -6.73 2.39 -13.81
N LYS A 98 -7.19 3.63 -13.63
CA LYS A 98 -7.02 4.72 -14.60
C LYS A 98 -6.12 5.83 -14.08
N ARG A 99 -6.19 6.12 -12.78
CA ARG A 99 -5.52 7.27 -12.16
C ARG A 99 -4.35 6.90 -11.26
N ALA A 100 -4.55 5.99 -10.31
CA ALA A 100 -3.55 5.66 -9.29
C ALA A 100 -2.28 5.06 -9.91
N LEU A 101 -1.11 5.34 -9.30
CA LEU A 101 0.12 4.61 -9.60
C LEU A 101 -0.01 3.18 -9.08
N VAL A 102 0.30 2.17 -9.89
CA VAL A 102 0.25 0.77 -9.46
C VAL A 102 1.66 0.24 -9.24
N ILE A 103 1.91 -0.22 -8.03
CA ILE A 103 3.16 -0.86 -7.59
C ILE A 103 2.86 -2.33 -7.30
N VAL A 104 3.71 -3.26 -7.75
CA VAL A 104 3.60 -4.70 -7.46
C VAL A 104 4.76 -5.15 -6.60
N ASP A 105 4.49 -5.87 -5.52
CA ASP A 105 5.54 -6.48 -4.70
C ASP A 105 6.25 -7.60 -5.45
N MET A 106 7.57 -7.58 -5.40
CA MET A 106 8.37 -8.75 -5.75
C MET A 106 8.27 -9.76 -4.60
N PRO A 107 7.74 -10.99 -4.83
CA PRO A 107 7.56 -11.94 -3.75
C PRO A 107 8.88 -12.53 -3.27
N PHE A 108 8.86 -13.09 -2.06
CA PHE A 108 10.02 -13.76 -1.47
C PHE A 108 10.60 -14.83 -2.43
N GLY A 109 11.92 -14.86 -2.52
CA GLY A 109 12.66 -15.77 -3.39
C GLY A 109 12.85 -15.29 -4.83
N SER A 110 12.19 -14.19 -5.25
CA SER A 110 12.27 -13.69 -6.62
C SER A 110 13.41 -12.69 -6.87
N TYR A 111 14.09 -12.21 -5.80
CA TYR A 111 15.13 -11.17 -5.93
C TYR A 111 16.28 -11.27 -4.92
N GLN A 112 16.17 -12.13 -3.89
CA GLN A 112 17.19 -12.25 -2.85
C GLN A 112 18.39 -13.12 -3.28
N GLY A 113 18.22 -13.99 -4.28
CA GLY A 113 19.24 -14.93 -4.70
C GLY A 113 20.38 -14.27 -5.45
N ASN A 114 20.07 -13.54 -6.51
CA ASN A 114 21.04 -12.78 -7.30
C ASN A 114 20.36 -11.72 -8.18
N SER A 115 21.13 -10.73 -8.63
CA SER A 115 20.64 -9.57 -9.40
C SER A 115 20.08 -9.90 -10.78
N LYS A 116 20.52 -11.00 -11.42
CA LYS A 116 20.02 -11.43 -12.74
C LYS A 116 18.62 -12.01 -12.63
N GLU A 117 18.37 -12.85 -11.62
CA GLU A 117 17.04 -13.40 -11.33
C GLU A 117 16.08 -12.31 -10.86
N ALA A 118 16.56 -11.36 -10.04
CA ALA A 118 15.82 -10.19 -9.64
C ALA A 118 15.32 -9.38 -10.84
N LEU A 119 16.21 -9.07 -11.79
CA LEU A 119 15.84 -8.37 -13.02
C LEU A 119 14.86 -9.18 -13.86
N ALA A 120 15.07 -10.48 -14.04
CA ALA A 120 14.17 -11.34 -14.81
C ALA A 120 12.75 -11.35 -14.21
N SER A 121 12.65 -11.45 -12.88
CA SER A 121 11.39 -11.40 -12.15
C SER A 121 10.68 -10.04 -12.28
N ALA A 122 11.42 -8.94 -12.13
CA ALA A 122 10.89 -7.59 -12.30
C ALA A 122 10.40 -7.34 -13.74
N VAL A 123 11.16 -7.77 -14.75
CA VAL A 123 10.76 -7.69 -16.17
C VAL A 123 9.49 -8.48 -16.44
N ARG A 124 9.33 -9.65 -15.86
CA ARG A 124 8.06 -10.42 -15.95
C ARG A 124 6.90 -9.66 -15.36
N ILE A 125 7.04 -9.11 -14.14
CA ILE A 125 5.98 -8.30 -13.52
C ILE A 125 5.59 -7.15 -14.46
N MET A 126 6.55 -6.35 -14.92
CA MET A 126 6.28 -5.18 -15.76
C MET A 126 5.59 -5.55 -17.08
N LYS A 127 6.10 -6.58 -17.77
CA LYS A 127 5.59 -6.97 -19.09
C LYS A 127 4.26 -7.71 -19.04
N GLU A 128 4.07 -8.59 -18.06
CA GLU A 128 2.90 -9.46 -18.02
C GLU A 128 1.72 -8.82 -17.28
N SER A 129 1.98 -7.99 -16.25
CA SER A 129 0.93 -7.28 -15.52
C SER A 129 0.67 -5.87 -16.02
N HIS A 130 1.62 -5.23 -16.71
CA HIS A 130 1.65 -3.82 -17.07
C HIS A 130 1.74 -2.87 -15.86
N ALA A 131 2.23 -3.36 -14.70
CA ALA A 131 2.51 -2.53 -13.53
C ALA A 131 3.52 -1.43 -13.87
N GLU A 132 3.53 -0.37 -13.06
CA GLU A 132 4.33 0.83 -13.33
C GLU A 132 5.59 0.93 -12.46
N ALA A 133 5.64 0.12 -11.38
CA ALA A 133 6.78 0.01 -10.49
C ALA A 133 6.75 -1.32 -9.73
N VAL A 134 7.87 -1.68 -9.12
CA VAL A 134 7.96 -2.83 -8.20
C VAL A 134 8.34 -2.36 -6.79
N LYS A 135 7.97 -3.17 -5.75
CA LYS A 135 8.46 -2.95 -4.38
C LYS A 135 9.33 -4.12 -3.94
N MET A 136 10.37 -3.83 -3.15
CA MET A 136 11.34 -4.79 -2.64
C MET A 136 11.65 -4.53 -1.18
N GLU A 137 11.78 -5.60 -0.38
CA GLU A 137 12.06 -5.56 1.04
C GLU A 137 13.54 -5.79 1.32
N GLY A 138 14.18 -4.84 2.01
CA GLY A 138 15.59 -4.86 2.40
C GLY A 138 16.33 -3.58 2.01
N GLY A 139 17.53 -3.45 2.53
CA GLY A 139 18.46 -2.33 2.31
C GLY A 139 19.73 -2.78 1.60
N ALA A 140 20.87 -2.59 2.26
CA ALA A 140 22.19 -2.88 1.70
C ALA A 140 22.35 -4.32 1.22
N GLU A 141 21.68 -5.28 1.84
CA GLU A 141 21.74 -6.71 1.50
C GLU A 141 21.18 -7.07 0.12
N ILE A 142 20.30 -6.21 -0.44
CA ILE A 142 19.71 -6.41 -1.77
C ILE A 142 20.07 -5.28 -2.75
N ARG A 143 21.08 -4.46 -2.40
CA ARG A 143 21.51 -3.31 -3.20
C ARG A 143 21.74 -3.66 -4.67
N GLU A 144 22.51 -4.71 -4.96
CA GLU A 144 22.85 -5.11 -6.33
C GLU A 144 21.60 -5.46 -7.15
N SER A 145 20.62 -6.12 -6.53
CA SER A 145 19.34 -6.43 -7.18
C SER A 145 18.55 -5.18 -7.53
N ILE A 146 18.48 -4.21 -6.60
CA ILE A 146 17.79 -2.93 -6.82
C ILE A 146 18.48 -2.13 -7.94
N GLU A 147 19.81 -1.95 -7.85
CA GLU A 147 20.59 -1.22 -8.87
C GLU A 147 20.39 -1.83 -10.26
N ARG A 148 20.40 -3.16 -10.36
CA ARG A 148 20.21 -3.87 -11.63
C ARG A 148 18.84 -3.62 -12.24
N ILE A 149 17.79 -3.60 -11.42
CA ILE A 149 16.42 -3.32 -11.85
C ILE A 149 16.27 -1.85 -12.28
N LEU A 150 16.81 -0.92 -11.48
CA LEU A 150 16.80 0.52 -11.80
C LEU A 150 17.55 0.83 -13.09
N CYS A 151 18.73 0.20 -13.33
CA CYS A 151 19.48 0.32 -14.58
C CYS A 151 18.70 -0.14 -15.81
N ALA A 152 17.74 -1.06 -15.66
CA ALA A 152 16.84 -1.48 -16.73
C ALA A 152 15.66 -0.51 -16.96
N GLY A 153 15.57 0.59 -16.19
CA GLY A 153 14.51 1.60 -16.31
C GLY A 153 13.22 1.24 -15.55
N ILE A 154 13.26 0.26 -14.64
CA ILE A 154 12.11 -0.14 -13.82
C ILE A 154 12.15 0.64 -12.49
N PRO A 155 11.12 1.45 -12.16
CA PRO A 155 11.07 2.17 -10.88
C PRO A 155 10.93 1.21 -9.69
N VAL A 156 11.70 1.46 -8.62
CA VAL A 156 11.70 0.66 -7.40
C VAL A 156 11.24 1.48 -6.20
N CYS A 157 10.31 0.94 -5.43
CA CYS A 157 9.97 1.35 -4.08
C CYS A 157 10.67 0.45 -3.07
N GLY A 158 11.43 1.00 -2.14
CA GLY A 158 12.07 0.23 -1.07
C GLY A 158 11.08 -0.09 0.06
N HIS A 159 11.43 -1.04 0.93
CA HIS A 159 10.66 -1.34 2.14
C HIS A 159 11.60 -1.72 3.29
N LEU A 160 11.55 -0.98 4.39
CA LEU A 160 12.39 -1.13 5.57
C LEU A 160 11.57 -1.20 6.86
N GLY A 161 12.23 -1.58 7.94
CA GLY A 161 11.62 -1.79 9.26
C GLY A 161 11.18 -3.24 9.43
N LEU A 162 9.93 -3.49 9.78
CA LEU A 162 9.37 -4.84 9.71
C LEU A 162 9.16 -5.19 8.23
N THR A 163 9.90 -6.16 7.75
CA THR A 163 9.75 -6.72 6.41
C THR A 163 9.14 -8.11 6.52
N PRO A 164 7.84 -8.31 6.15
CA PRO A 164 7.14 -9.59 6.31
C PRO A 164 7.85 -10.77 5.67
N GLN A 165 8.58 -10.56 4.57
CA GLN A 165 9.37 -11.60 3.92
C GLN A 165 10.55 -12.09 4.79
N SER A 166 10.95 -11.32 5.79
CA SER A 166 11.99 -11.70 6.77
C SER A 166 11.42 -12.25 8.08
N ILE A 167 10.14 -12.61 8.14
CA ILE A 167 9.46 -12.97 9.39
C ILE A 167 10.11 -14.13 10.12
N ASN A 168 10.63 -15.13 9.42
CA ASN A 168 11.34 -16.25 10.02
C ASN A 168 12.67 -15.84 10.66
N LYS A 169 13.36 -14.84 10.09
CA LYS A 169 14.57 -14.25 10.66
C LYS A 169 14.25 -13.44 11.92
N PHE A 170 13.14 -12.72 11.92
CA PHE A 170 12.74 -11.90 13.07
C PHE A 170 12.08 -12.72 14.18
N GLY A 171 11.42 -13.82 13.85
CA GLY A 171 10.69 -14.68 14.79
C GLY A 171 9.45 -14.02 15.40
N THR A 172 9.14 -12.77 15.06
CA THR A 172 8.03 -12.00 15.62
C THR A 172 7.65 -10.82 14.74
N TYR A 173 6.39 -10.38 14.83
CA TYR A 173 5.88 -9.13 14.25
C TYR A 173 6.06 -7.91 15.19
N ALA A 174 7.05 -7.91 16.10
CA ALA A 174 7.32 -6.80 17.00
C ALA A 174 7.79 -5.54 16.23
N VAL A 175 7.66 -4.37 16.88
CA VAL A 175 8.17 -3.10 16.36
C VAL A 175 9.69 -3.20 16.22
N ARG A 176 10.21 -2.83 15.04
CA ARG A 176 11.64 -2.87 14.68
C ARG A 176 12.32 -1.53 15.00
N ALA A 177 13.64 -1.52 14.91
CA ALA A 177 14.48 -0.32 15.07
C ALA A 177 14.22 0.47 16.38
N ARG A 178 14.00 -0.25 17.48
CA ARG A 178 13.92 0.32 18.83
C ARG A 178 15.31 0.53 19.41
N GLU A 179 16.22 -0.41 19.13
CA GLU A 179 17.61 -0.33 19.56
C GLU A 179 18.39 0.60 18.63
N GLU A 180 19.34 1.36 19.17
CA GLU A 180 20.08 2.40 18.46
C GLU A 180 20.80 1.85 17.22
N THR A 181 21.45 0.69 17.35
CA THR A 181 22.15 0.04 16.22
C THR A 181 21.22 -0.34 15.07
N GLU A 182 20.01 -0.81 15.36
CA GLU A 182 19.02 -1.12 14.34
C GLU A 182 18.42 0.15 13.73
N ALA A 183 18.24 1.21 14.52
CA ALA A 183 17.78 2.50 14.06
C ALA A 183 18.82 3.17 13.13
N GLU A 184 20.10 3.15 13.49
CA GLU A 184 21.19 3.65 12.65
C GLU A 184 21.29 2.88 11.33
N LYS A 185 21.19 1.54 11.37
CA LYS A 185 21.14 0.72 10.15
C LYS A 185 19.96 1.11 9.28
N LEU A 186 18.76 1.28 9.84
CA LEU A 186 17.58 1.68 9.09
C LEU A 186 17.76 3.03 8.39
N ILE A 187 18.34 4.03 9.09
CA ILE A 187 18.63 5.34 8.51
C ILE A 187 19.65 5.22 7.38
N SER A 188 20.71 4.44 7.58
CA SER A 188 21.74 4.19 6.56
C SER A 188 21.15 3.52 5.33
N ASP A 189 20.33 2.48 5.52
CA ASP A 189 19.67 1.78 4.42
C ASP A 189 18.68 2.70 3.68
N ALA A 190 17.92 3.54 4.39
CA ALA A 190 17.00 4.48 3.77
C ALA A 190 17.73 5.51 2.88
N LYS A 191 18.85 6.04 3.34
CA LYS A 191 19.73 6.93 2.54
C LYS A 191 20.31 6.21 1.33
N LEU A 192 20.79 4.99 1.53
CA LEU A 192 21.31 4.16 0.44
C LEU A 192 20.24 3.93 -0.64
N LEU A 193 19.01 3.57 -0.24
CA LEU A 193 17.91 3.34 -1.20
C LEU A 193 17.59 4.60 -2.01
N GLN A 194 17.60 5.77 -1.39
CA GLN A 194 17.46 7.04 -2.12
C GLN A 194 18.63 7.28 -3.06
N GLU A 195 19.86 7.09 -2.58
CA GLU A 195 21.09 7.34 -3.34
C GLU A 195 21.18 6.48 -4.62
N ILE A 196 20.78 5.22 -4.53
CA ILE A 196 20.77 4.32 -5.70
C ILE A 196 19.58 4.53 -6.65
N GLY A 197 18.59 5.40 -6.27
CA GLY A 197 17.53 5.84 -7.17
C GLY A 197 16.14 5.26 -6.92
N CYS A 198 15.86 4.66 -5.75
CA CYS A 198 14.48 4.34 -5.38
C CYS A 198 13.64 5.61 -5.37
N PHE A 199 12.41 5.55 -5.89
CA PHE A 199 11.53 6.73 -5.95
C PHE A 199 10.71 6.97 -4.69
N ALA A 200 10.57 5.96 -3.82
CA ALA A 200 9.85 6.00 -2.54
C ALA A 200 10.34 4.87 -1.62
N ILE A 201 10.02 4.97 -0.34
CA ILE A 201 10.29 3.94 0.67
C ILE A 201 9.05 3.73 1.53
N VAL A 202 8.71 2.46 1.80
CA VAL A 202 7.76 2.08 2.85
C VAL A 202 8.54 1.87 4.16
N LEU A 203 8.01 2.39 5.26
CA LEU A 203 8.51 2.13 6.62
C LEU A 203 7.41 1.42 7.42
N GLU A 204 7.67 0.19 7.85
CA GLU A 204 6.70 -0.61 8.58
C GLU A 204 7.10 -0.87 10.03
N LYS A 205 6.14 -0.65 10.95
CA LYS A 205 6.23 -0.99 12.39
C LYS A 205 7.56 -0.59 13.04
N ILE A 206 7.89 0.69 12.94
CA ILE A 206 9.04 1.33 13.61
C ILE A 206 8.56 2.47 14.51
N PRO A 207 9.41 2.99 15.43
CA PRO A 207 9.06 4.14 16.25
C PRO A 207 8.68 5.36 15.40
N ALA A 208 7.61 6.05 15.78
CA ALA A 208 7.06 7.19 15.02
C ALA A 208 8.06 8.35 14.88
N GLU A 209 8.87 8.61 15.90
CA GLU A 209 9.90 9.66 15.88
C GLU A 209 11.02 9.33 14.89
N LEU A 210 11.43 8.06 14.83
CA LEU A 210 12.42 7.58 13.86
C LEU A 210 11.89 7.72 12.43
N ALA A 211 10.65 7.28 12.18
CA ALA A 211 10.02 7.41 10.87
C ALA A 211 9.90 8.87 10.42
N ALA A 212 9.49 9.76 11.33
CA ALA A 212 9.42 11.20 11.07
C ALA A 212 10.80 11.81 10.79
N ARG A 213 11.85 11.35 11.45
CA ARG A 213 13.22 11.76 11.18
C ARG A 213 13.66 11.32 9.78
N VAL A 214 13.49 10.04 9.45
CA VAL A 214 13.83 9.51 8.11
C VAL A 214 13.06 10.27 7.01
N SER A 215 11.77 10.51 7.21
CA SER A 215 10.95 11.25 6.25
C SER A 215 11.47 12.67 6.01
N ARG A 216 11.98 13.37 7.04
CA ARG A 216 12.57 14.71 6.87
C ARG A 216 13.94 14.70 6.23
N GLU A 217 14.74 13.64 6.46
CA GLU A 217 16.11 13.53 5.93
C GLU A 217 16.15 13.10 4.45
N LEU A 218 15.08 12.48 3.95
CA LEU A 218 15.00 12.02 2.55
C LEU A 218 14.27 13.01 1.66
N GLU A 219 14.64 13.06 0.40
CA GLU A 219 13.95 13.82 -0.66
C GLU A 219 12.82 13.02 -1.30
N ILE A 220 12.94 11.69 -1.32
CA ILE A 220 11.91 10.78 -1.85
C ILE A 220 10.79 10.54 -0.83
N PRO A 221 9.55 10.25 -1.28
CA PRO A 221 8.43 9.96 -0.40
C PRO A 221 8.67 8.78 0.55
N VAL A 222 8.28 8.97 1.81
CA VAL A 222 8.27 7.93 2.84
C VAL A 222 6.82 7.61 3.20
N ILE A 223 6.41 6.38 2.99
CA ILE A 223 5.06 5.87 3.24
C ILE A 223 5.08 5.01 4.50
N GLY A 224 4.28 5.36 5.49
CA GLY A 224 4.23 4.65 6.78
C GLY A 224 3.13 3.59 6.84
N ILE A 225 3.40 2.50 7.54
CA ILE A 225 2.42 1.58 8.07
C ILE A 225 2.82 1.17 9.49
N GLY A 226 2.04 1.59 10.49
CA GLY A 226 2.43 1.40 11.87
C GLY A 226 3.73 2.16 12.25
N ALA A 227 4.02 3.25 11.56
CA ALA A 227 5.22 4.08 11.72
C ALA A 227 4.89 5.54 12.13
N GLY A 228 3.66 5.80 12.58
CA GLY A 228 3.19 7.12 13.00
C GLY A 228 2.82 8.06 11.87
N GLY A 229 2.33 9.26 12.22
CA GLY A 229 1.81 10.26 11.27
C GLY A 229 2.85 11.19 10.65
N GLY A 230 4.14 11.05 11.01
CA GLY A 230 5.23 11.92 10.55
C GLY A 230 5.77 11.58 9.16
N CYS A 231 5.26 10.54 8.51
CA CYS A 231 5.61 10.16 7.14
C CYS A 231 4.88 11.02 6.10
N ASP A 232 5.34 10.99 4.84
CA ASP A 232 4.74 11.74 3.73
C ASP A 232 3.42 11.10 3.25
N GLY A 233 3.23 9.81 3.51
CA GLY A 233 1.99 9.09 3.20
C GLY A 233 1.75 7.93 4.15
N GLN A 234 0.65 7.22 3.93
CA GLN A 234 0.26 6.04 4.70
C GLN A 234 -0.25 4.93 3.76
N VAL A 235 0.05 3.68 4.11
CA VAL A 235 -0.53 2.51 3.46
C VAL A 235 -1.24 1.61 4.47
N LEU A 236 -2.34 0.99 4.03
CA LEU A 236 -3.03 -0.07 4.76
C LEU A 236 -3.38 -1.22 3.81
N VAL A 237 -3.60 -2.39 4.38
CA VAL A 237 -4.21 -3.53 3.69
C VAL A 237 -5.72 -3.28 3.60
N MET A 238 -6.29 -3.29 2.40
CA MET A 238 -7.71 -2.97 2.16
C MET A 238 -8.65 -3.86 2.97
N HIS A 239 -8.38 -5.17 3.02
CA HIS A 239 -9.20 -6.12 3.75
C HIS A 239 -9.25 -5.86 5.26
N ASP A 240 -8.13 -5.40 5.81
CA ASP A 240 -8.04 -5.03 7.22
C ASP A 240 -8.77 -3.71 7.49
N MET A 241 -8.53 -2.70 6.65
CA MET A 241 -9.13 -1.36 6.77
C MET A 241 -10.66 -1.39 6.65
N LEU A 242 -11.18 -2.22 5.75
CA LEU A 242 -12.62 -2.36 5.52
C LEU A 242 -13.28 -3.39 6.45
N GLY A 243 -12.52 -4.05 7.32
CA GLY A 243 -13.05 -5.03 8.29
C GLY A 243 -13.59 -6.30 7.62
N ILE A 244 -13.01 -6.71 6.48
CA ILE A 244 -13.25 -8.03 5.88
C ILE A 244 -12.46 -9.08 6.66
N ASN A 245 -11.19 -8.79 6.97
CA ASN A 245 -10.35 -9.58 7.86
C ASN A 245 -10.64 -9.23 9.31
N THR A 246 -11.39 -10.07 10.01
CA THR A 246 -11.82 -9.83 11.40
C THR A 246 -10.80 -10.26 12.44
N GLY A 247 -9.90 -11.19 12.10
CA GLY A 247 -8.90 -11.79 13.00
C GLY A 247 -7.66 -10.93 13.26
N PHE A 248 -7.46 -9.83 12.52
CA PHE A 248 -6.29 -8.98 12.63
C PHE A 248 -6.67 -7.56 13.08
N SER A 249 -6.20 -7.13 14.25
CA SER A 249 -6.52 -5.82 14.83
C SER A 249 -5.32 -5.21 15.57
N PRO A 250 -4.23 -4.89 14.87
CA PRO A 250 -3.08 -4.24 15.48
C PRO A 250 -3.40 -2.79 15.86
N ARG A 251 -2.62 -2.23 16.81
CA ARG A 251 -2.82 -0.86 17.32
C ARG A 251 -2.84 0.22 16.22
N PHE A 252 -2.11 0.03 15.13
CA PHE A 252 -2.01 1.02 14.05
C PHE A 252 -3.16 0.97 13.06
N LEU A 253 -3.96 -0.11 13.08
CA LEU A 253 -5.08 -0.29 12.16
C LEU A 253 -6.29 0.53 12.62
N ARG A 254 -6.73 1.44 11.77
CA ARG A 254 -8.07 2.04 11.88
C ARG A 254 -9.00 1.34 10.91
N ARG A 255 -10.10 0.78 11.42
CA ARG A 255 -11.17 0.26 10.57
C ARG A 255 -12.10 1.40 10.18
N TYR A 256 -12.39 1.50 8.89
CA TYR A 256 -13.31 2.50 8.32
C TYR A 256 -14.68 1.90 8.01
N ALA A 257 -14.79 0.58 7.99
CA ALA A 257 -16.01 -0.19 7.80
C ALA A 257 -15.94 -1.53 8.53
N ASN A 258 -17.06 -2.26 8.58
CA ASN A 258 -17.17 -3.64 9.06
C ASN A 258 -17.85 -4.49 7.98
N LEU A 259 -17.17 -4.66 6.85
CA LEU A 259 -17.78 -5.33 5.69
C LEU A 259 -18.04 -6.82 5.93
N ALA A 260 -17.28 -7.49 6.79
CA ALA A 260 -17.56 -8.89 7.13
C ALA A 260 -18.98 -9.06 7.70
N GLU A 261 -19.43 -8.15 8.56
CA GLU A 261 -20.79 -8.18 9.14
C GLU A 261 -21.84 -7.89 8.06
N VAL A 262 -21.64 -6.86 7.24
CA VAL A 262 -22.54 -6.48 6.15
C VAL A 262 -22.71 -7.62 5.15
N MET A 263 -21.59 -8.21 4.73
CA MET A 263 -21.58 -9.34 3.79
C MET A 263 -22.28 -10.57 4.39
N ASN A 264 -21.98 -10.89 5.66
CA ASN A 264 -22.59 -12.03 6.34
C ASN A 264 -24.12 -11.88 6.42
N LYS A 265 -24.60 -10.68 6.81
CA LYS A 265 -26.04 -10.38 6.86
C LYS A 265 -26.70 -10.53 5.49
N ALA A 266 -26.11 -9.97 4.43
CA ALA A 266 -26.65 -10.04 3.08
C ALA A 266 -26.68 -11.49 2.55
N ILE A 267 -25.60 -12.25 2.78
CA ILE A 267 -25.53 -13.66 2.37
C ILE A 267 -26.56 -14.50 3.16
N SER A 268 -26.71 -14.25 4.45
CA SER A 268 -27.69 -14.96 5.28
C SER A 268 -29.12 -14.69 4.83
N GLN A 269 -29.42 -13.45 4.42
CA GLN A 269 -30.73 -13.10 3.86
C GLN A 269 -30.98 -13.85 2.54
N TYR A 270 -30.00 -13.81 1.60
CA TYR A 270 -30.09 -14.57 0.36
C TYR A 270 -30.32 -16.08 0.60
N VAL A 271 -29.64 -16.67 1.57
CA VAL A 271 -29.87 -18.08 1.95
C VAL A 271 -31.29 -18.32 2.44
N ALA A 272 -31.84 -17.38 3.21
CA ALA A 272 -33.21 -17.47 3.71
C ALA A 272 -34.24 -17.37 2.56
N ASP A 273 -34.07 -16.41 1.67
CA ASP A 273 -34.97 -16.14 0.54
C ASP A 273 -35.00 -17.32 -0.44
N VAL A 274 -33.83 -17.90 -0.78
CA VAL A 274 -33.77 -19.11 -1.61
C VAL A 274 -34.48 -20.30 -0.94
N LYS A 275 -34.29 -20.48 0.38
CA LYS A 275 -34.91 -21.62 1.09
C LYS A 275 -36.41 -21.46 1.32
N SER A 276 -36.92 -20.24 1.39
CA SER A 276 -38.36 -19.95 1.50
C SER A 276 -39.07 -19.94 0.13
N GLY A 277 -38.32 -19.85 -0.97
CA GLY A 277 -38.87 -19.65 -2.32
C GLY A 277 -39.26 -18.20 -2.60
N ASP A 278 -38.79 -17.24 -1.80
CA ASP A 278 -38.97 -15.81 -2.00
C ASP A 278 -38.05 -15.28 -3.13
N PHE A 279 -36.93 -15.97 -3.37
CA PHE A 279 -36.02 -15.71 -4.48
C PHE A 279 -35.84 -16.98 -5.35
N PRO A 280 -35.91 -16.90 -6.69
CA PRO A 280 -36.39 -15.76 -7.47
C PRO A 280 -37.92 -15.61 -7.41
N ASP A 281 -38.43 -14.36 -7.40
CA ASP A 281 -39.85 -14.09 -7.60
C ASP A 281 -40.24 -14.02 -9.11
N ASP A 282 -41.51 -13.75 -9.40
CA ASP A 282 -42.05 -13.72 -10.79
C ASP A 282 -41.37 -12.63 -11.63
N THR A 283 -40.75 -11.62 -11.07
CA THR A 283 -40.05 -10.52 -11.77
C THR A 283 -38.57 -10.81 -12.03
N GLU A 284 -38.01 -11.84 -11.40
CA GLU A 284 -36.60 -12.22 -11.45
C GLU A 284 -36.36 -13.50 -12.30
N GLN A 285 -37.37 -14.01 -12.99
CA GLN A 285 -37.28 -15.20 -13.85
C GLN A 285 -37.56 -14.84 -15.33
N TYR A 286 -37.12 -15.71 -16.28
CA TYR A 286 -37.25 -15.52 -17.73
C TYR A 286 -38.27 -16.47 -18.32
#